data_bc4ee31d3559ae69a47f9492758ebe2f
#
_entry.id   bc4ee31d3559ae69a47f9492758ebe2f
#
_cell.length_a   1.000
_cell.length_b   1.000
_cell.length_c   1.000
_cell.angle_alpha   90.00
_cell.angle_beta   90.00
_cell.angle_gamma   90.00
#
_symmetry.space_group_name_H-M   'P 1'
#
loop_
_entity.id
_entity.type
_entity.pdbx_description
1 polymer ?
#
loop_
_entity_poly.entity_id
_entity_poly.type
_entity_poly.pdbx_seq_one_letter_code
_entity_poly.pdbx_strand_id
1 'polypeptide(L)'
;MRIAVAGCGAMGSLIGGLLAKDNVDVTFVDPWKAHVDAINTKGLFMEPLGKEGEYVKVKATTDPNSVGVVDVVIFLVKGTKTVEAIKKSLSMINDNTIVMTLQNGVGNTDKIAEYVKKENVAFGVIDFSSTLVGPGHISFQLAEGKIACNTNNGENNPRFNDLIEIMNKSGLHAYVSEDANYKVWKKLVINANFNVLCGILGIKMGELMDEESGWVLMRGITKELVEVANKKGINLKYNDSIEHLRNLGEEVRDHYPSLAQDVARKVPTEIDYINGAVVREGKKLGIATPYNETVYHLMKIIENTYDVGKEFTIEK
;
A
#
# COMPACT_ATOMS: atom_id res chain seq x y z
N MET A 1 -24.01 0.98 5.89
CA MET A 1 -22.89 0.02 5.84
C MET A 1 -21.96 0.36 6.99
N ARG A 2 -21.58 -0.63 7.81
CA ARG A 2 -20.58 -0.50 8.87
C ARG A 2 -19.23 -0.92 8.33
N ILE A 3 -18.22 -0.08 8.48
CA ILE A 3 -16.88 -0.30 7.92
C ILE A 3 -15.84 -0.26 9.04
N ALA A 4 -14.99 -1.27 9.11
CA ALA A 4 -13.79 -1.23 9.93
C ALA A 4 -12.57 -0.98 9.02
N VAL A 5 -11.68 -0.09 9.44
CA VAL A 5 -10.38 0.13 8.77
C VAL A 5 -9.30 -0.43 9.67
N ALA A 6 -8.67 -1.51 9.25
CA ALA A 6 -7.57 -2.15 9.95
C ALA A 6 -6.23 -1.61 9.44
N GLY A 7 -5.53 -0.89 10.31
CA GLY A 7 -4.33 -0.13 9.98
C GLY A 7 -4.66 1.32 9.63
N CYS A 8 -4.60 2.19 10.62
CA CYS A 8 -4.93 3.61 10.50
C CYS A 8 -3.67 4.49 10.38
N GLY A 9 -2.66 4.01 9.66
CA GLY A 9 -1.56 4.85 9.23
C GLY A 9 -2.03 5.96 8.28
N ALA A 10 -1.13 6.55 7.51
CA ALA A 10 -1.45 7.67 6.63
C ALA A 10 -2.66 7.39 5.72
N MET A 11 -2.62 6.28 4.97
CA MET A 11 -3.65 5.96 3.99
C MET A 11 -4.95 5.45 4.64
N GLY A 12 -4.86 4.64 5.70
CA GLY A 12 -6.05 4.17 6.41
C GLY A 12 -6.81 5.31 7.08
N SER A 13 -6.10 6.26 7.67
CA SER A 13 -6.69 7.49 8.22
C SER A 13 -7.34 8.35 7.14
N LEU A 14 -6.73 8.47 5.96
CA LEU A 14 -7.31 9.25 4.86
C LEU A 14 -8.63 8.61 4.37
N ILE A 15 -8.60 7.32 4.03
CA ILE A 15 -9.77 6.62 3.48
C ILE A 15 -10.90 6.58 4.51
N GLY A 16 -10.62 6.12 5.72
CA GLY A 16 -11.64 6.04 6.75
C GLY A 16 -12.12 7.42 7.24
N GLY A 17 -11.24 8.42 7.23
CA GLY A 17 -11.59 9.79 7.58
C GLY A 17 -12.55 10.43 6.58
N LEU A 18 -12.32 10.25 5.27
CA LEU A 18 -13.24 10.73 4.23
C LEU A 18 -14.61 10.04 4.31
N LEU A 19 -14.63 8.71 4.52
CA LEU A 19 -15.86 7.97 4.75
C LEU A 19 -16.62 8.49 6.00
N ALA A 20 -15.93 8.68 7.11
CA ALA A 20 -16.53 9.18 8.36
C ALA A 20 -17.05 10.62 8.20
N LYS A 21 -16.35 11.47 7.45
CA LYS A 21 -16.77 12.83 7.13
C LYS A 21 -18.10 12.86 6.37
N ASP A 22 -18.36 11.85 5.54
CA ASP A 22 -19.63 11.66 4.82
C ASP A 22 -20.68 10.85 5.65
N ASN A 23 -20.51 10.79 6.97
CA ASN A 23 -21.40 10.12 7.92
C ASN A 23 -21.53 8.60 7.73
N VAL A 24 -20.56 7.94 7.13
CA VAL A 24 -20.47 6.48 7.12
C VAL A 24 -20.07 5.99 8.52
N ASP A 25 -20.67 4.90 9.01
CA ASP A 25 -20.30 4.30 10.31
C ASP A 25 -18.95 3.57 10.20
N VAL A 26 -17.88 4.33 10.47
CA VAL A 26 -16.49 3.86 10.39
C VAL A 26 -15.91 3.68 11.79
N THR A 27 -15.20 2.57 11.99
CA THR A 27 -14.36 2.34 13.17
C THR A 27 -12.93 2.04 12.73
N PHE A 28 -11.98 2.80 13.24
CA PHE A 28 -10.55 2.55 13.08
C PHE A 28 -10.07 1.48 14.06
N VAL A 29 -9.24 0.57 13.56
CA VAL A 29 -8.59 -0.47 14.36
C VAL A 29 -7.09 -0.37 14.14
N ASP A 30 -6.35 0.08 15.15
CA ASP A 30 -4.90 0.28 15.05
C ASP A 30 -4.22 0.00 16.39
N PRO A 31 -3.11 -0.76 16.43
CA PRO A 31 -2.39 -1.04 17.66
C PRO A 31 -1.68 0.17 18.28
N TRP A 32 -1.53 1.26 17.54
CA TRP A 32 -0.83 2.45 18.02
C TRP A 32 -1.72 3.30 18.95
N LYS A 33 -1.63 3.00 20.24
CA LYS A 33 -2.48 3.60 21.26
C LYS A 33 -2.50 5.14 21.23
N ALA A 34 -1.34 5.79 21.03
CA ALA A 34 -1.28 7.25 21.00
C ALA A 34 -2.10 7.85 19.84
N HIS A 35 -2.14 7.17 18.69
CA HIS A 35 -2.94 7.57 17.55
C HIS A 35 -4.44 7.40 17.82
N VAL A 36 -4.82 6.26 18.38
CA VAL A 36 -6.20 5.94 18.77
C VAL A 36 -6.71 6.93 19.83
N ASP A 37 -5.91 7.22 20.87
CA ASP A 37 -6.28 8.16 21.93
C ASP A 37 -6.47 9.58 21.39
N ALA A 38 -5.57 10.03 20.49
CA ALA A 38 -5.67 11.35 19.88
C ALA A 38 -6.96 11.50 19.05
N ILE A 39 -7.29 10.48 18.23
CA ILE A 39 -8.51 10.46 17.43
C ILE A 39 -9.76 10.45 18.30
N ASN A 40 -9.82 9.64 19.35
CA ASN A 40 -10.97 9.57 20.24
C ASN A 40 -11.16 10.86 21.07
N THR A 41 -10.08 11.59 21.35
CA THR A 41 -10.13 12.82 22.18
C THR A 41 -10.53 14.05 21.36
N LYS A 42 -9.93 14.21 20.17
CA LYS A 42 -10.08 15.44 19.36
C LYS A 42 -10.71 15.20 17.99
N GLY A 43 -10.77 13.96 17.52
CA GLY A 43 -11.03 13.59 16.13
C GLY A 43 -9.72 13.43 15.34
N LEU A 44 -9.83 12.91 14.12
CA LEU A 44 -8.74 12.86 13.17
C LEU A 44 -8.56 14.23 12.51
N PHE A 45 -7.39 14.85 12.65
CA PHE A 45 -7.07 16.07 11.92
C PHE A 45 -6.60 15.75 10.51
N MET A 46 -7.35 16.21 9.52
CA MET A 46 -7.13 15.95 8.11
C MET A 46 -6.73 17.26 7.41
N GLU A 47 -5.50 17.33 6.93
CA GLU A 47 -4.91 18.53 6.34
C GLU A 47 -4.64 18.31 4.84
N PRO A 48 -5.49 18.85 3.93
CA PRO A 48 -5.17 18.82 2.51
C PRO A 48 -3.93 19.67 2.23
N LEU A 49 -3.01 19.17 1.40
CA LEU A 49 -1.77 19.88 1.09
C LEU A 49 -2.06 21.30 0.57
N GLY A 50 -1.48 22.31 1.24
CA GLY A 50 -1.65 23.72 0.90
C GLY A 50 -3.02 24.31 1.23
N LYS A 51 -3.83 23.65 2.07
CA LYS A 51 -5.14 24.14 2.52
C LYS A 51 -5.27 23.99 4.04
N GLU A 52 -6.24 24.68 4.61
CA GLU A 52 -6.59 24.53 6.03
C GLU A 52 -7.16 23.13 6.30
N GLY A 53 -6.71 22.50 7.40
CA GLY A 53 -7.18 21.19 7.84
C GLY A 53 -8.41 21.29 8.73
N GLU A 54 -9.07 20.16 8.93
CA GLU A 54 -10.25 20.05 9.80
C GLU A 54 -10.20 18.79 10.65
N TYR A 55 -10.93 18.81 11.79
CA TYR A 55 -11.12 17.64 12.62
C TYR A 55 -12.35 16.84 12.18
N VAL A 56 -12.15 15.57 11.89
CA VAL A 56 -13.20 14.61 11.54
C VAL A 56 -13.45 13.69 12.73
N LYS A 57 -14.70 13.59 13.19
CA LYS A 57 -15.09 12.66 14.24
C LYS A 57 -15.17 11.24 13.69
N VAL A 58 -14.40 10.33 14.27
CA VAL A 58 -14.42 8.90 13.94
C VAL A 58 -14.08 8.10 15.19
N LYS A 59 -14.65 6.91 15.33
CA LYS A 59 -14.32 5.99 16.42
C LYS A 59 -13.01 5.28 16.14
N ALA A 60 -12.17 5.06 17.15
CA ALA A 60 -10.93 4.31 17.02
C ALA A 60 -10.75 3.37 18.22
N THR A 61 -10.18 2.20 18.00
CA THR A 61 -9.88 1.21 19.05
C THR A 61 -8.59 0.47 18.76
N THR A 62 -7.91 0.03 19.83
CA THR A 62 -6.79 -0.90 19.74
C THR A 62 -7.23 -2.36 19.80
N ASP A 63 -8.51 -2.63 20.16
CA ASP A 63 -9.07 -3.97 20.30
C ASP A 63 -10.12 -4.26 19.22
N PRO A 64 -9.79 -5.09 18.22
CA PRO A 64 -10.76 -5.50 17.19
C PRO A 64 -12.02 -6.17 17.73
N ASN A 65 -11.93 -6.87 18.89
CA ASN A 65 -13.08 -7.57 19.48
C ASN A 65 -14.15 -6.61 19.97
N SER A 66 -13.80 -5.37 20.27
CA SER A 66 -14.75 -4.34 20.69
C SER A 66 -15.65 -3.80 19.57
N VAL A 67 -15.31 -4.09 18.30
CA VAL A 67 -16.02 -3.54 17.13
C VAL A 67 -17.30 -4.32 16.82
N GLY A 68 -17.27 -5.65 16.97
CA GLY A 68 -18.34 -6.56 16.51
C GLY A 68 -18.33 -6.73 14.99
N VAL A 69 -19.23 -7.55 14.47
CA VAL A 69 -19.30 -7.88 13.03
C VAL A 69 -19.64 -6.63 12.21
N VAL A 70 -18.92 -6.43 11.10
CA VAL A 70 -19.09 -5.32 10.17
C VAL A 70 -19.43 -5.80 8.76
N ASP A 71 -19.91 -4.90 7.91
CA ASP A 71 -20.20 -5.20 6.50
C ASP A 71 -18.91 -5.27 5.68
N VAL A 72 -17.91 -4.44 6.03
CA VAL A 72 -16.63 -4.33 5.31
C VAL A 72 -15.49 -4.17 6.29
N VAL A 73 -14.38 -4.89 6.04
CA VAL A 73 -13.07 -4.61 6.65
C VAL A 73 -12.12 -4.18 5.55
N ILE A 74 -11.55 -2.97 5.66
CA ILE A 74 -10.51 -2.46 4.74
C ILE A 74 -9.15 -2.61 5.41
N PHE A 75 -8.26 -3.43 4.83
CA PHE A 75 -6.89 -3.63 5.31
C PHE A 75 -5.94 -2.63 4.68
N LEU A 76 -5.27 -1.85 5.52
CA LEU A 76 -4.26 -0.84 5.17
C LEU A 76 -3.05 -0.88 6.13
N VAL A 77 -2.88 -1.99 6.84
CA VAL A 77 -1.63 -2.27 7.57
C VAL A 77 -0.47 -2.45 6.59
N LYS A 78 0.77 -2.31 7.05
CA LYS A 78 1.93 -2.73 6.25
C LYS A 78 1.80 -4.20 5.85
N GLY A 79 2.17 -4.56 4.60
CA GLY A 79 2.02 -5.92 4.07
C GLY A 79 2.58 -7.01 4.99
N THR A 80 3.71 -6.76 5.65
CA THR A 80 4.33 -7.65 6.64
C THR A 80 3.44 -7.96 7.85
N LYS A 81 2.39 -7.14 8.10
CA LYS A 81 1.43 -7.31 9.19
C LYS A 81 0.08 -7.88 8.76
N THR A 82 -0.11 -8.19 7.48
CA THR A 82 -1.40 -8.66 6.93
C THR A 82 -1.91 -9.90 7.66
N VAL A 83 -1.08 -10.94 7.85
CA VAL A 83 -1.47 -12.18 8.51
C VAL A 83 -1.81 -11.97 9.99
N GLU A 84 -1.06 -11.13 10.69
CA GLU A 84 -1.36 -10.78 12.08
C GLU A 84 -2.69 -10.00 12.18
N ALA A 85 -2.88 -9.03 11.30
CA ALA A 85 -4.06 -8.19 11.28
C ALA A 85 -5.33 -8.99 10.96
N ILE A 86 -5.31 -9.86 9.93
CA ILE A 86 -6.50 -10.65 9.58
C ILE A 86 -6.89 -11.60 10.72
N LYS A 87 -5.92 -12.28 11.37
CA LYS A 87 -6.20 -13.15 12.51
C LYS A 87 -6.87 -12.42 13.67
N LYS A 88 -6.40 -11.21 13.99
CA LYS A 88 -7.00 -10.37 15.04
C LYS A 88 -8.37 -9.82 14.64
N SER A 89 -8.65 -9.72 13.35
CA SER A 89 -9.89 -9.15 12.82
C SER A 89 -11.01 -10.16 12.61
N LEU A 90 -10.79 -11.45 12.84
CA LEU A 90 -11.77 -12.50 12.57
C LEU A 90 -13.09 -12.29 13.36
N SER A 91 -13.06 -11.70 14.55
CA SER A 91 -14.24 -11.34 15.31
C SER A 91 -15.15 -10.29 14.65
N MET A 92 -14.61 -9.53 13.71
CA MET A 92 -15.35 -8.52 12.93
C MET A 92 -15.92 -9.08 11.63
N ILE A 93 -15.57 -10.32 11.25
CA ILE A 93 -15.83 -10.90 9.94
C ILE A 93 -16.80 -12.07 10.07
N ASN A 94 -17.81 -12.09 9.21
CA ASN A 94 -18.68 -13.25 8.99
C ASN A 94 -18.73 -13.62 7.50
N ASP A 95 -19.56 -14.60 7.16
CA ASP A 95 -19.72 -15.10 5.78
C ASP A 95 -20.18 -14.05 4.74
N ASN A 96 -20.66 -12.91 5.20
CA ASN A 96 -21.14 -11.82 4.36
C ASN A 96 -20.25 -10.58 4.37
N THR A 97 -19.21 -10.56 5.19
CA THR A 97 -18.31 -9.41 5.30
C THR A 97 -17.39 -9.34 4.09
N ILE A 98 -17.34 -8.18 3.42
CA ILE A 98 -16.35 -7.91 2.38
C ILE A 98 -15.02 -7.60 3.08
N VAL A 99 -13.96 -8.25 2.63
CA VAL A 99 -12.60 -8.02 3.12
C VAL A 99 -11.77 -7.42 2.00
N MET A 100 -11.56 -6.12 2.07
CA MET A 100 -10.88 -5.37 1.02
C MET A 100 -9.44 -5.04 1.42
N THR A 101 -8.49 -5.24 0.52
CA THR A 101 -7.12 -4.75 0.68
C THR A 101 -6.82 -3.64 -0.31
N LEU A 102 -6.24 -2.56 0.20
CA LEU A 102 -5.71 -1.43 -0.60
C LEU A 102 -4.20 -1.25 -0.34
N GLN A 103 -3.56 -2.30 0.16
CA GLN A 103 -2.13 -2.32 0.47
C GLN A 103 -1.29 -2.33 -0.80
N ASN A 104 -0.09 -1.75 -0.72
CA ASN A 104 0.87 -1.82 -1.83
C ASN A 104 1.39 -3.24 -2.06
N GLY A 105 1.85 -3.49 -3.29
CA GLY A 105 2.49 -4.74 -3.68
C GLY A 105 1.53 -5.85 -4.06
N VAL A 106 2.04 -7.06 -4.19
CA VAL A 106 1.33 -8.24 -4.68
C VAL A 106 1.40 -9.38 -3.67
N GLY A 107 0.28 -10.12 -3.50
CA GLY A 107 0.16 -11.27 -2.62
C GLY A 107 -0.62 -11.02 -1.33
N ASN A 108 -1.08 -9.80 -1.07
CA ASN A 108 -1.93 -9.50 0.11
C ASN A 108 -3.28 -10.21 0.02
N THR A 109 -3.92 -10.23 -1.16
CA THR A 109 -5.18 -10.95 -1.40
C THR A 109 -5.06 -12.45 -1.12
N ASP A 110 -3.95 -13.06 -1.54
CA ASP A 110 -3.71 -14.49 -1.31
C ASP A 110 -3.60 -14.79 0.18
N LYS A 111 -2.92 -13.93 0.94
CA LYS A 111 -2.78 -14.07 2.39
C LYS A 111 -4.11 -13.89 3.13
N ILE A 112 -4.93 -12.95 2.70
CA ILE A 112 -6.28 -12.75 3.27
C ILE A 112 -7.18 -13.94 2.96
N ALA A 113 -7.13 -14.47 1.72
CA ALA A 113 -7.94 -15.60 1.27
C ALA A 113 -7.59 -16.95 1.96
N GLU A 114 -6.48 -17.02 2.72
CA GLU A 114 -6.21 -18.17 3.61
C GLU A 114 -7.14 -18.21 4.84
N TYR A 115 -7.78 -17.08 5.20
CA TYR A 115 -8.56 -16.92 6.44
C TYR A 115 -10.04 -16.62 6.22
N VAL A 116 -10.42 -16.16 5.02
CA VAL A 116 -11.80 -15.80 4.68
C VAL A 116 -12.19 -16.38 3.33
N LYS A 117 -13.48 -16.41 3.01
CA LYS A 117 -13.97 -16.89 1.71
C LYS A 117 -13.40 -16.01 0.59
N LYS A 118 -12.88 -16.65 -0.46
CA LYS A 118 -12.24 -15.96 -1.60
C LYS A 118 -13.18 -14.99 -2.32
N GLU A 119 -14.47 -15.35 -2.41
CA GLU A 119 -15.51 -14.52 -3.02
C GLU A 119 -15.79 -13.23 -2.23
N ASN A 120 -15.41 -13.18 -0.96
CA ASN A 120 -15.53 -11.98 -0.13
C ASN A 120 -14.29 -11.10 -0.16
N VAL A 121 -13.20 -11.54 -0.79
CA VAL A 121 -11.98 -10.76 -0.90
C VAL A 121 -12.07 -9.79 -2.06
N ALA A 122 -11.81 -8.52 -1.79
CA ALA A 122 -11.68 -7.47 -2.78
C ALA A 122 -10.31 -6.79 -2.66
N PHE A 123 -9.89 -6.14 -3.71
CA PHE A 123 -8.63 -5.41 -3.73
C PHE A 123 -8.77 -4.12 -4.55
N GLY A 124 -7.81 -3.23 -4.37
CA GLY A 124 -7.72 -2.04 -5.21
C GLY A 124 -6.31 -1.45 -5.19
N VAL A 125 -6.09 -0.52 -6.11
CA VAL A 125 -4.87 0.27 -6.21
C VAL A 125 -5.22 1.75 -6.12
N ILE A 126 -4.43 2.48 -5.33
CA ILE A 126 -4.63 3.89 -4.99
C ILE A 126 -3.60 4.73 -5.74
N ASP A 127 -4.03 5.84 -6.37
CA ASP A 127 -3.18 6.75 -7.13
C ASP A 127 -2.99 8.13 -6.46
N PHE A 128 -3.25 8.24 -5.17
CA PHE A 128 -3.02 9.46 -4.39
C PHE A 128 -2.15 9.18 -3.16
N SER A 129 -1.75 10.24 -2.47
CA SER A 129 -0.80 10.15 -1.36
C SER A 129 -1.35 10.72 -0.06
N SER A 130 -0.86 10.18 1.05
CA SER A 130 -1.08 10.69 2.39
C SER A 130 0.17 10.48 3.25
N THR A 131 0.42 11.41 4.14
CA THR A 131 1.54 11.38 5.09
C THR A 131 1.00 11.45 6.51
N LEU A 132 1.48 10.56 7.36
CA LEU A 132 1.20 10.61 8.79
C LEU A 132 2.14 11.64 9.44
N VAL A 133 1.58 12.75 9.87
CA VAL A 133 2.32 13.87 10.49
C VAL A 133 2.59 13.58 11.97
N GLY A 134 1.62 12.95 12.64
CA GLY A 134 1.71 12.58 14.04
C GLY A 134 0.46 11.85 14.52
N PRO A 135 0.35 11.55 15.82
CA PRO A 135 -0.85 10.92 16.37
C PRO A 135 -2.10 11.75 16.09
N GLY A 136 -3.09 11.14 15.41
CA GLY A 136 -4.36 11.79 15.03
C GLY A 136 -4.24 12.87 13.97
N HIS A 137 -3.12 12.96 13.23
CA HIS A 137 -2.90 14.00 12.21
C HIS A 137 -2.31 13.41 10.92
N ILE A 138 -2.98 13.65 9.79
CA ILE A 138 -2.51 13.34 8.44
C ILE A 138 -2.51 14.58 7.55
N SER A 139 -1.52 14.65 6.65
CA SER A 139 -1.54 15.55 5.49
C SER A 139 -1.71 14.73 4.22
N PHE A 140 -2.46 15.22 3.23
CA PHE A 140 -2.80 14.44 2.04
C PHE A 140 -2.98 15.28 0.78
N GLN A 141 -2.84 14.61 -0.35
CA GLN A 141 -3.13 15.16 -1.67
C GLN A 141 -3.92 14.13 -2.47
N LEU A 142 -5.19 14.43 -2.74
CA LEU A 142 -6.06 13.59 -3.58
C LEU A 142 -5.88 13.90 -5.05
N ALA A 143 -5.77 15.19 -5.40
CA ALA A 143 -5.76 15.67 -6.78
C ALA A 143 -6.87 14.98 -7.62
N GLU A 144 -6.52 14.45 -8.80
CA GLU A 144 -7.41 13.64 -9.64
C GLU A 144 -7.24 12.13 -9.38
N GLY A 145 -6.57 11.76 -8.28
CA GLY A 145 -6.28 10.37 -7.95
C GLY A 145 -7.54 9.54 -7.73
N LYS A 146 -7.46 8.28 -8.12
CA LYS A 146 -8.57 7.32 -8.12
C LYS A 146 -8.19 6.04 -7.39
N ILE A 147 -9.21 5.26 -7.03
CA ILE A 147 -9.04 3.90 -6.54
C ILE A 147 -9.66 2.94 -7.55
N ALA A 148 -8.84 2.21 -8.29
CA ALA A 148 -9.32 1.15 -9.16
C ALA A 148 -9.47 -0.14 -8.35
N CYS A 149 -10.67 -0.71 -8.30
CA CYS A 149 -11.02 -1.83 -7.44
C CYS A 149 -11.59 -3.01 -8.23
N ASN A 150 -11.43 -4.23 -7.70
CA ASN A 150 -12.16 -5.41 -8.19
C ASN A 150 -12.34 -6.43 -7.04
N THR A 151 -13.25 -7.38 -7.24
CA THR A 151 -13.32 -8.58 -6.43
C THR A 151 -12.20 -9.56 -6.84
N ASN A 152 -11.77 -10.41 -5.91
CA ASN A 152 -10.65 -11.34 -6.15
C ASN A 152 -10.95 -12.41 -7.23
N ASN A 153 -12.23 -12.71 -7.45
CA ASN A 153 -12.68 -13.66 -8.49
C ASN A 153 -13.21 -12.95 -9.75
N GLY A 154 -13.24 -11.63 -9.78
CA GLY A 154 -13.76 -10.83 -10.90
C GLY A 154 -15.28 -10.87 -11.05
N GLU A 155 -16.00 -11.52 -10.12
CA GLU A 155 -17.46 -11.63 -10.19
C GLU A 155 -18.15 -10.36 -9.69
N ASN A 156 -19.31 -10.08 -10.26
CA ASN A 156 -20.16 -8.98 -9.83
C ASN A 156 -20.72 -9.29 -8.42
N ASN A 157 -20.39 -8.43 -7.47
CA ASN A 157 -20.91 -8.52 -6.09
C ASN A 157 -21.68 -7.24 -5.76
N PRO A 158 -23.02 -7.29 -5.59
CA PRO A 158 -23.82 -6.09 -5.33
C PRO A 158 -23.36 -5.31 -4.08
N ARG A 159 -22.97 -6.01 -3.00
CA ARG A 159 -22.46 -5.35 -1.78
C ARG A 159 -21.12 -4.63 -2.02
N PHE A 160 -20.30 -5.18 -2.90
CA PHE A 160 -19.07 -4.53 -3.32
C PHE A 160 -19.37 -3.27 -4.14
N ASN A 161 -20.36 -3.31 -5.03
CA ASN A 161 -20.80 -2.14 -5.78
C ASN A 161 -21.32 -1.04 -4.84
N ASP A 162 -22.12 -1.41 -3.82
CA ASP A 162 -22.60 -0.48 -2.79
C ASP A 162 -21.43 0.19 -2.05
N LEU A 163 -20.37 -0.58 -1.73
CA LEU A 163 -19.14 -0.02 -1.14
C LEU A 163 -18.48 0.99 -2.06
N ILE A 164 -18.36 0.68 -3.35
CA ILE A 164 -17.75 1.60 -4.34
C ILE A 164 -18.58 2.89 -4.47
N GLU A 165 -19.89 2.81 -4.46
CA GLU A 165 -20.75 4.01 -4.46
C GLU A 165 -20.55 4.86 -3.20
N ILE A 166 -20.47 4.24 -2.04
CA ILE A 166 -20.19 4.93 -0.77
C ILE A 166 -18.83 5.62 -0.82
N MET A 167 -17.80 4.91 -1.27
CA MET A 167 -16.46 5.50 -1.44
C MET A 167 -16.46 6.69 -2.40
N ASN A 168 -17.22 6.62 -3.50
CA ASN A 168 -17.34 7.72 -4.44
C ASN A 168 -18.04 8.93 -3.83
N LYS A 169 -19.15 8.73 -3.13
CA LYS A 169 -19.87 9.82 -2.45
C LYS A 169 -18.97 10.52 -1.44
N SER A 170 -18.10 9.77 -0.78
CA SER A 170 -17.13 10.29 0.18
C SER A 170 -15.88 10.94 -0.46
N GLY A 171 -15.84 11.13 -1.76
CA GLY A 171 -14.75 11.83 -2.48
C GLY A 171 -13.52 10.98 -2.75
N LEU A 172 -13.60 9.65 -2.64
CA LEU A 172 -12.49 8.73 -2.89
C LEU A 172 -12.31 8.33 -4.36
N HIS A 173 -13.23 8.74 -5.24
CA HIS A 173 -13.19 8.43 -6.69
C HIS A 173 -12.92 6.94 -7.00
N ALA A 174 -13.52 6.03 -6.21
CA ALA A 174 -13.38 4.60 -6.41
C ALA A 174 -14.24 4.12 -7.57
N TYR A 175 -13.77 3.11 -8.31
CA TYR A 175 -14.53 2.51 -9.40
C TYR A 175 -14.15 1.03 -9.58
N VAL A 176 -15.12 0.24 -10.07
CA VAL A 176 -14.87 -1.14 -10.45
C VAL A 176 -14.08 -1.16 -11.77
N SER A 177 -13.02 -1.93 -11.82
CA SER A 177 -12.10 -1.98 -12.95
C SER A 177 -11.74 -3.41 -13.29
N GLU A 178 -12.11 -3.85 -14.49
CA GLU A 178 -11.74 -5.18 -15.01
C GLU A 178 -10.23 -5.33 -15.12
N ASP A 179 -9.52 -4.22 -15.35
CA ASP A 179 -8.06 -4.17 -15.44
C ASP A 179 -7.37 -3.80 -14.11
N ALA A 180 -8.05 -3.93 -12.96
CA ALA A 180 -7.47 -3.61 -11.66
C ALA A 180 -6.14 -4.37 -11.40
N ASN A 181 -6.06 -5.64 -11.77
CA ASN A 181 -4.82 -6.41 -11.68
C ASN A 181 -3.68 -5.79 -12.51
N TYR A 182 -3.98 -5.36 -13.75
CA TYR A 182 -3.01 -4.65 -14.57
C TYR A 182 -2.51 -3.38 -13.87
N LYS A 183 -3.42 -2.60 -13.28
CA LYS A 183 -3.05 -1.37 -12.56
C LYS A 183 -2.21 -1.65 -11.32
N VAL A 184 -2.49 -2.71 -10.57
CA VAL A 184 -1.65 -3.16 -9.44
C VAL A 184 -0.23 -3.47 -9.92
N TRP A 185 -0.07 -4.24 -11.00
CA TRP A 185 1.24 -4.58 -11.53
C TRP A 185 1.94 -3.39 -12.19
N LYS A 186 1.19 -2.48 -12.84
CA LYS A 186 1.74 -1.22 -13.35
C LYS A 186 2.31 -0.36 -12.22
N LYS A 187 1.60 -0.24 -11.10
CA LYS A 187 2.12 0.45 -9.90
C LYS A 187 3.31 -0.29 -9.29
N LEU A 188 3.31 -1.63 -9.35
CA LEU A 188 4.45 -2.42 -8.87
C LEU A 188 5.73 -2.09 -9.65
N VAL A 189 5.66 -1.77 -10.95
CA VAL A 189 6.83 -1.29 -11.74
C VAL A 189 7.48 -0.08 -11.06
N ILE A 190 6.69 0.90 -10.64
CA ILE A 190 7.19 2.09 -9.93
C ILE A 190 7.83 1.68 -8.60
N ASN A 191 7.11 0.91 -7.80
CA ASN A 191 7.54 0.53 -6.46
C ASN A 191 8.81 -0.35 -6.50
N ALA A 192 8.89 -1.31 -7.42
CA ALA A 192 10.03 -2.22 -7.53
C ALA A 192 11.33 -1.51 -8.00
N ASN A 193 11.21 -0.37 -8.62
CA ASN A 193 12.33 0.44 -9.10
C ASN A 193 12.64 1.58 -8.12
N PHE A 194 11.83 2.63 -8.11
CA PHE A 194 12.13 3.83 -7.33
C PHE A 194 12.13 3.58 -5.82
N ASN A 195 11.09 2.91 -5.28
CA ASN A 195 11.01 2.76 -3.83
C ASN A 195 12.22 2.01 -3.29
N VAL A 196 12.63 0.94 -3.98
CA VAL A 196 13.70 0.05 -3.51
C VAL A 196 15.07 0.67 -3.74
N LEU A 197 15.35 1.16 -4.95
CA LEU A 197 16.68 1.73 -5.26
C LEU A 197 16.92 3.01 -4.47
N CYS A 198 15.95 3.92 -4.37
CA CYS A 198 16.06 5.12 -3.53
C CYS A 198 16.20 4.75 -2.04
N GLY A 199 15.53 3.68 -1.60
CA GLY A 199 15.66 3.19 -0.21
C GLY A 199 17.04 2.62 0.10
N ILE A 200 17.62 1.86 -0.83
CA ILE A 200 18.97 1.28 -0.67
C ILE A 200 20.04 2.38 -0.69
N LEU A 201 19.90 3.35 -1.59
CA LEU A 201 20.91 4.39 -1.83
C LEU A 201 20.74 5.63 -0.94
N GLY A 202 19.56 5.84 -0.35
CA GLY A 202 19.25 7.04 0.45
C GLY A 202 19.12 8.31 -0.39
N ILE A 203 18.71 8.22 -1.66
CA ILE A 203 18.62 9.31 -2.62
C ILE A 203 17.20 9.55 -3.10
N LYS A 204 16.95 10.72 -3.69
CA LYS A 204 15.68 11.09 -4.33
C LYS A 204 15.52 10.43 -5.69
N MET A 205 14.28 10.43 -6.21
CA MET A 205 13.96 9.82 -7.50
C MET A 205 14.72 10.48 -8.66
N GLY A 206 14.83 11.81 -8.68
CA GLY A 206 15.56 12.54 -9.70
C GLY A 206 17.06 12.23 -9.70
N GLU A 207 17.67 12.14 -8.52
CA GLU A 207 19.08 11.79 -8.37
C GLU A 207 19.38 10.39 -8.92
N LEU A 208 18.47 9.41 -8.70
CA LEU A 208 18.58 8.07 -9.30
C LEU A 208 18.47 8.12 -10.83
N MET A 209 17.60 8.96 -11.38
CA MET A 209 17.37 9.08 -12.83
C MET A 209 18.52 9.76 -13.57
N ASP A 210 19.26 10.64 -12.92
CA ASP A 210 20.40 11.33 -13.50
C ASP A 210 21.60 10.39 -13.71
N GLU A 211 21.58 9.19 -13.12
CA GLU A 211 22.64 8.19 -13.18
C GLU A 211 22.34 7.09 -14.21
N GLU A 212 23.24 6.90 -15.20
CA GLU A 212 23.10 5.80 -16.17
C GLU A 212 23.08 4.42 -15.49
N SER A 213 23.84 4.23 -14.42
CA SER A 213 23.83 3.00 -13.63
C SER A 213 22.46 2.74 -12.97
N GLY A 214 21.74 3.81 -12.57
CA GLY A 214 20.36 3.74 -12.10
C GLY A 214 19.44 3.15 -13.17
N TRP A 215 19.55 3.65 -14.42
CA TRP A 215 18.80 3.15 -15.55
C TRP A 215 19.13 1.70 -15.92
N VAL A 216 20.40 1.28 -15.80
CA VAL A 216 20.80 -0.13 -16.02
C VAL A 216 20.05 -1.04 -15.04
N LEU A 217 20.01 -0.68 -13.75
CA LEU A 217 19.29 -1.45 -12.72
C LEU A 217 17.78 -1.43 -12.97
N MET A 218 17.19 -0.26 -13.21
CA MET A 218 15.75 -0.12 -13.46
C MET A 218 15.30 -0.92 -14.70
N ARG A 219 16.08 -0.94 -15.77
CA ARG A 219 15.79 -1.76 -16.96
C ARG A 219 15.82 -3.26 -16.64
N GLY A 220 16.79 -3.72 -15.86
CA GLY A 220 16.89 -5.12 -15.43
C GLY A 220 15.72 -5.55 -14.56
N ILE A 221 15.43 -4.80 -13.50
CA ILE A 221 14.29 -5.03 -12.60
C ILE A 221 12.98 -5.07 -13.38
N THR A 222 12.75 -4.08 -14.25
CA THR A 222 11.52 -3.96 -15.04
C THR A 222 11.36 -5.11 -16.02
N LYS A 223 12.44 -5.55 -16.70
CA LYS A 223 12.40 -6.66 -17.64
C LYS A 223 11.90 -7.94 -16.98
N GLU A 224 12.46 -8.29 -15.83
CA GLU A 224 12.07 -9.48 -15.07
C GLU A 224 10.62 -9.38 -14.57
N LEU A 225 10.23 -8.23 -14.02
CA LEU A 225 8.87 -7.98 -13.54
C LEU A 225 7.84 -8.14 -14.68
N VAL A 226 8.12 -7.55 -15.84
CA VAL A 226 7.24 -7.65 -17.02
C VAL A 226 7.12 -9.09 -17.51
N GLU A 227 8.22 -9.85 -17.51
CA GLU A 227 8.20 -11.27 -17.89
C GLU A 227 7.32 -12.10 -16.94
N VAL A 228 7.48 -11.89 -15.62
CA VAL A 228 6.65 -12.56 -14.61
C VAL A 228 5.18 -12.16 -14.74
N ALA A 229 4.87 -10.88 -14.91
CA ALA A 229 3.51 -10.37 -15.07
C ALA A 229 2.83 -10.99 -16.31
N ASN A 230 3.53 -11.00 -17.46
CA ASN A 230 3.00 -11.55 -18.71
C ASN A 230 2.74 -13.05 -18.61
N LYS A 231 3.60 -13.80 -17.92
CA LYS A 231 3.37 -15.23 -17.68
C LYS A 231 2.15 -15.50 -16.79
N LYS A 232 1.77 -14.51 -15.96
CA LYS A 232 0.52 -14.53 -15.16
C LYS A 232 -0.71 -14.05 -15.94
N GLY A 233 -0.57 -13.73 -17.22
CA GLY A 233 -1.66 -13.20 -18.06
C GLY A 233 -1.90 -11.70 -17.92
N ILE A 234 -0.98 -10.97 -17.29
CA ILE A 234 -1.07 -9.51 -17.12
C ILE A 234 -0.24 -8.86 -18.24
N ASN A 235 -0.90 -8.30 -19.23
CA ASN A 235 -0.27 -7.79 -20.46
C ASN A 235 0.48 -6.47 -20.23
N LEU A 236 1.60 -6.52 -19.47
CA LEU A 236 2.51 -5.40 -19.33
C LEU A 236 3.47 -5.33 -20.52
N LYS A 237 3.72 -4.14 -21.03
CA LYS A 237 4.69 -3.89 -22.08
C LYS A 237 5.95 -3.24 -21.49
N TYR A 238 7.10 -3.78 -21.83
CA TYR A 238 8.38 -3.30 -21.31
C TYR A 238 8.62 -1.82 -21.62
N ASN A 239 8.46 -1.42 -22.88
CA ASN A 239 8.71 -0.04 -23.29
C ASN A 239 7.75 0.95 -22.61
N ASP A 240 6.47 0.61 -22.51
CA ASP A 240 5.47 1.44 -21.81
C ASP A 240 5.81 1.56 -20.31
N SER A 241 6.35 0.50 -19.71
CA SER A 241 6.80 0.49 -18.32
C SER A 241 8.01 1.39 -18.09
N ILE A 242 9.00 1.37 -19.00
CA ILE A 242 10.17 2.26 -18.94
C ILE A 242 9.77 3.72 -19.15
N GLU A 243 8.89 3.99 -20.12
CA GLU A 243 8.35 5.33 -20.34
C GLU A 243 7.58 5.84 -19.12
N HIS A 244 6.78 4.98 -18.49
CA HIS A 244 6.05 5.33 -17.26
C HIS A 244 6.99 5.67 -16.10
N LEU A 245 8.09 4.94 -15.92
CA LEU A 245 9.14 5.27 -14.95
C LEU A 245 9.73 6.66 -15.23
N ARG A 246 10.06 6.93 -16.51
CA ARG A 246 10.65 8.21 -16.91
C ARG A 246 9.70 9.37 -16.62
N ASN A 247 8.44 9.27 -17.07
CA ASN A 247 7.46 10.35 -16.94
C ASN A 247 7.17 10.66 -15.47
N LEU A 248 6.92 9.63 -14.66
CA LEU A 248 6.68 9.83 -13.23
C LEU A 248 7.90 10.36 -12.50
N GLY A 249 9.10 9.83 -12.81
CA GLY A 249 10.32 10.29 -12.17
C GLY A 249 10.63 11.75 -12.47
N GLU A 250 10.35 12.24 -13.69
CA GLU A 250 10.47 13.65 -14.02
C GLU A 250 9.43 14.54 -13.31
N GLU A 251 8.21 14.05 -13.14
CA GLU A 251 7.14 14.78 -12.45
C GLU A 251 7.44 14.99 -10.96
N VAL A 252 8.08 14.01 -10.30
CA VAL A 252 8.30 14.04 -8.85
C VAL A 252 9.78 13.87 -8.47
N ARG A 253 10.68 14.51 -9.17
CA ARG A 253 12.15 14.40 -9.01
C ARG A 253 12.63 14.55 -7.56
N ASP A 254 12.05 15.50 -6.83
CA ASP A 254 12.46 15.82 -5.46
C ASP A 254 11.85 14.90 -4.38
N HIS A 255 11.12 13.85 -4.79
CA HIS A 255 10.41 12.97 -3.88
C HIS A 255 11.30 11.84 -3.33
N TYR A 256 11.17 11.57 -2.03
CA TYR A 256 11.62 10.32 -1.40
C TYR A 256 10.44 9.36 -1.36
N PRO A 257 10.46 8.23 -2.10
CA PRO A 257 9.35 7.28 -2.10
C PRO A 257 9.15 6.61 -0.72
N SER A 258 7.96 6.04 -0.52
CA SER A 258 7.51 5.54 0.80
C SER A 258 8.50 4.56 1.45
N LEU A 259 9.06 3.63 0.69
CA LEU A 259 10.03 2.66 1.21
C LEU A 259 11.34 3.35 1.63
N ALA A 260 11.82 4.36 0.90
CA ALA A 260 12.99 5.14 1.30
C ALA A 260 12.72 5.90 2.61
N GLN A 261 11.51 6.41 2.81
CA GLN A 261 11.10 7.02 4.08
C GLN A 261 11.05 5.98 5.22
N ASP A 262 10.59 4.75 4.96
CA ASP A 262 10.60 3.67 5.95
C ASP A 262 12.05 3.34 6.39
N VAL A 263 12.97 3.22 5.43
CA VAL A 263 14.41 3.00 5.72
C VAL A 263 14.99 4.13 6.56
N ALA A 264 14.71 5.38 6.19
CA ALA A 264 15.17 6.56 6.96
C ALA A 264 14.65 6.57 8.41
N ARG A 265 13.44 6.06 8.62
CA ARG A 265 12.83 5.90 9.96
C ARG A 265 13.23 4.61 10.67
N LYS A 266 14.02 3.75 10.05
CA LYS A 266 14.43 2.43 10.55
C LYS A 266 13.23 1.54 10.91
N VAL A 267 12.19 1.56 10.10
CA VAL A 267 11.02 0.69 10.27
C VAL A 267 10.96 -0.37 9.18
N PRO A 268 10.29 -1.53 9.41
CA PRO A 268 10.13 -2.57 8.40
C PRO A 268 9.48 -2.03 7.12
N THR A 269 10.06 -2.39 5.97
CA THR A 269 9.56 -1.99 4.65
C THR A 269 8.56 -2.99 4.08
N GLU A 270 8.01 -2.68 2.90
CA GLU A 270 7.13 -3.59 2.16
C GLU A 270 7.90 -4.40 1.09
N ILE A 271 9.22 -4.53 1.20
CA ILE A 271 10.07 -5.22 0.22
C ILE A 271 9.57 -6.65 -0.11
N ASP A 272 9.02 -7.38 0.86
CA ASP A 272 8.49 -8.74 0.71
C ASP A 272 7.29 -8.80 -0.25
N TYR A 273 6.53 -7.71 -0.39
CA TYR A 273 5.35 -7.57 -1.25
C TYR A 273 5.64 -6.79 -2.54
N ILE A 274 6.84 -6.26 -2.68
CA ILE A 274 7.33 -5.53 -3.86
C ILE A 274 8.27 -6.46 -4.65
N ASN A 275 9.60 -6.30 -4.55
CA ASN A 275 10.53 -7.16 -5.29
C ASN A 275 10.48 -8.62 -4.81
N GLY A 276 10.27 -8.85 -3.51
CA GLY A 276 10.05 -10.19 -2.96
C GLY A 276 8.84 -10.91 -3.56
N ALA A 277 7.79 -10.17 -3.96
CA ALA A 277 6.66 -10.74 -4.70
C ALA A 277 7.07 -11.17 -6.11
N VAL A 278 7.83 -10.34 -6.83
CA VAL A 278 8.35 -10.68 -8.17
C VAL A 278 9.21 -11.95 -8.10
N VAL A 279 10.10 -12.04 -7.11
CA VAL A 279 10.95 -13.21 -6.88
C VAL A 279 10.11 -14.47 -6.58
N ARG A 280 9.13 -14.37 -5.69
CA ARG A 280 8.24 -15.51 -5.37
C ARG A 280 7.46 -15.99 -6.57
N GLU A 281 6.86 -15.08 -7.32
CA GLU A 281 6.08 -15.43 -8.50
C GLU A 281 6.97 -15.94 -9.62
N GLY A 282 8.15 -15.35 -9.82
CA GLY A 282 9.16 -15.85 -10.76
C GLY A 282 9.56 -17.30 -10.45
N LYS A 283 9.85 -17.64 -9.20
CA LYS A 283 10.17 -19.01 -8.76
C LYS A 283 9.04 -19.98 -9.04
N LYS A 284 7.77 -19.62 -8.79
CA LYS A 284 6.60 -20.45 -9.11
C LYS A 284 6.44 -20.72 -10.61
N LEU A 285 6.87 -19.78 -11.45
CA LEU A 285 6.71 -19.81 -12.91
C LEU A 285 7.96 -20.32 -13.66
N GLY A 286 9.05 -20.62 -12.93
CA GLY A 286 10.32 -21.01 -13.51
C GLY A 286 11.07 -19.88 -14.22
N ILE A 287 10.83 -18.62 -13.83
CA ILE A 287 11.46 -17.42 -14.39
C ILE A 287 12.53 -16.94 -13.40
N ALA A 288 13.76 -16.78 -13.88
CA ALA A 288 14.85 -16.20 -13.10
C ALA A 288 14.66 -14.69 -12.94
N THR A 289 14.86 -14.19 -11.74
CA THR A 289 14.69 -12.76 -11.40
C THR A 289 15.89 -12.20 -10.63
N PRO A 290 17.13 -12.31 -11.18
CA PRO A 290 18.36 -11.98 -10.44
C PRO A 290 18.45 -10.51 -10.01
N TYR A 291 17.97 -9.56 -10.81
CA TYR A 291 17.94 -8.15 -10.40
C TYR A 291 17.00 -7.92 -9.22
N ASN A 292 15.76 -8.42 -9.30
CA ASN A 292 14.79 -8.30 -8.20
C ASN A 292 15.26 -9.06 -6.96
N GLU A 293 15.85 -10.24 -7.10
CA GLU A 293 16.38 -11.03 -5.97
C GLU A 293 17.56 -10.31 -5.29
N THR A 294 18.45 -9.70 -6.06
CA THR A 294 19.58 -8.94 -5.52
C THR A 294 19.11 -7.75 -4.68
N VAL A 295 18.24 -6.89 -5.22
CA VAL A 295 17.77 -5.70 -4.48
C VAL A 295 16.88 -6.09 -3.30
N TYR A 296 16.13 -7.19 -3.41
CA TYR A 296 15.37 -7.77 -2.30
C TYR A 296 16.30 -8.13 -1.13
N HIS A 297 17.36 -8.89 -1.38
CA HIS A 297 18.30 -9.30 -0.33
C HIS A 297 19.10 -8.13 0.23
N LEU A 298 19.51 -7.15 -0.59
CA LEU A 298 20.13 -5.93 -0.10
C LEU A 298 19.23 -5.17 0.88
N MET A 299 17.96 -5.03 0.56
CA MET A 299 16.99 -4.38 1.46
C MET A 299 16.78 -5.19 2.75
N LYS A 300 16.72 -6.53 2.67
CA LYS A 300 16.64 -7.38 3.88
C LYS A 300 17.86 -7.24 4.78
N ILE A 301 19.05 -7.08 4.21
CA ILE A 301 20.26 -6.79 4.99
C ILE A 301 20.13 -5.44 5.69
N ILE A 302 19.68 -4.40 4.98
CA ILE A 302 19.46 -3.06 5.55
C ILE A 302 18.47 -3.15 6.72
N GLU A 303 17.32 -3.80 6.55
CA GLU A 303 16.31 -3.98 7.61
C GLU A 303 16.88 -4.69 8.84
N ASN A 304 17.65 -5.75 8.63
CA ASN A 304 18.23 -6.56 9.71
C ASN A 304 19.40 -5.88 10.41
N THR A 305 19.93 -4.79 9.87
CA THR A 305 21.09 -4.06 10.40
C THR A 305 20.77 -2.64 10.86
N TYR A 306 19.50 -2.29 11.05
CA TYR A 306 19.11 -0.97 11.53
C TYR A 306 19.74 -0.59 12.89
N ASP A 307 19.90 -1.58 13.77
CA ASP A 307 20.46 -1.40 15.12
C ASP A 307 21.97 -1.61 15.18
N VAL A 308 22.58 -2.03 14.08
CA VAL A 308 24.04 -2.19 14.01
C VAL A 308 24.67 -0.81 13.81
N GLY A 309 25.47 -0.35 14.75
CA GLY A 309 26.18 0.92 14.64
C GLY A 309 27.05 0.94 13.37
N LYS A 310 26.74 1.85 12.46
CA LYS A 310 27.48 2.02 11.20
C LYS A 310 28.64 3.00 11.37
N GLU A 311 29.42 2.88 12.45
CA GLU A 311 30.71 3.57 12.52
C GLU A 311 31.74 2.75 11.74
N PHE A 312 31.98 3.17 10.51
CA PHE A 312 33.07 2.62 9.70
C PHE A 312 34.37 3.31 10.15
N THR A 313 35.06 2.78 11.14
CA THR A 313 36.40 3.21 11.51
C THR A 313 37.39 2.42 10.67
N ILE A 314 38.02 3.06 9.70
CA ILE A 314 39.23 2.52 9.08
C ILE A 314 40.36 2.88 10.03
N GLU A 315 40.88 1.88 10.77
CA GLU A 315 42.14 2.03 11.46
C GLU A 315 43.22 2.26 10.38
N LYS A 316 43.92 3.40 10.49
CA LYS A 316 45.00 3.77 9.57
C LYS A 316 46.28 2.98 9.89
#